data_5d3a523d98329fbaf0c0860a3864456b
#
_entry.id   5d3a523d98329fbaf0c0860a3864456b
#
_cell.length_a   1.000
_cell.length_b   1.000
_cell.length_c   1.000
_cell.angle_alpha   90.00
_cell.angle_beta   90.00
_cell.angle_gamma   90.00
#
_symmetry.space_group_name_H-M   'P 1'
#
loop_
_entity.id
_entity.type
_entity.pdbx_description
1 polymer ?
#
loop_
_entity_poly.entity_id
_entity_poly.type
_entity_poly.pdbx_seq_one_letter_code
_entity_poly.pdbx_strand_id
1 'polypeptide(L)'
;MKLNKFDSKIKIMFLYIAMFLCFDYSLAQDAPFTVSASYKADYVQNMSGGLEVGGGYLGYGQMGLSIDFEALNLWKNGELFIGGATTHGAMPSASFIGDFQVADNIEAGEHVYLEQFWFRQDIGQFMLKVGLQDLNEYFVESTPALEYINSSFGINSVISANMDAPIFPVMGLGVELHYSISDNLHAQLCVFDGQPSDFEEDPHNLHWTINKDESVLFLGEIHFVDDKNVVKLGGFHHANHKKCGTYLLADRKLMDNHRRDLVAFLHTACLFNVGDNDNFLNIAFGANLNGVFSLKKRDLIGLATTNAFIKNNKSESAVEFFYKYNLTDCFSLQGDIQYIINPFNGEVSLPNALVGIFRLCVEI
;
A
#
# COMPACT_ATOMS: atom_id res chain seq x y z
N MET A 1 -22.66 24.28 -5.80
CA MET A 1 -23.11 24.16 -4.39
C MET A 1 -24.15 23.04 -4.13
N LYS A 2 -24.50 22.19 -5.10
CA LYS A 2 -25.40 21.02 -4.91
C LYS A 2 -24.67 19.65 -4.91
N LEU A 3 -23.44 19.56 -5.41
CA LEU A 3 -22.65 18.30 -5.41
C LEU A 3 -22.18 17.87 -4.01
N ASN A 4 -21.81 18.81 -3.13
CA ASN A 4 -21.28 18.47 -1.79
C ASN A 4 -22.26 17.78 -0.83
N LYS A 5 -23.57 17.82 -1.08
CA LYS A 5 -24.55 17.16 -0.20
C LYS A 5 -24.84 15.69 -0.55
N PHE A 6 -24.62 15.32 -1.80
CA PHE A 6 -24.80 13.93 -2.23
C PHE A 6 -23.58 13.08 -1.78
N ASP A 7 -22.43 13.65 -1.91
CA ASP A 7 -21.15 13.08 -1.54
C ASP A 7 -21.02 12.78 -0.01
N SER A 8 -21.44 13.72 0.84
CA SER A 8 -21.46 13.51 2.30
C SER A 8 -22.37 12.36 2.76
N LYS A 9 -23.45 12.08 2.03
CA LYS A 9 -24.37 10.98 2.37
C LYS A 9 -23.81 9.63 1.99
N ILE A 10 -23.08 9.53 0.89
CA ILE A 10 -22.40 8.31 0.46
C ILE A 10 -21.28 7.97 1.46
N LYS A 11 -20.46 8.94 1.85
CA LYS A 11 -19.39 8.80 2.85
C LYS A 11 -19.93 8.31 4.21
N ILE A 12 -21.01 8.91 4.68
CA ILE A 12 -21.69 8.50 5.91
C ILE A 12 -22.33 7.11 5.75
N MET A 13 -22.86 6.77 4.59
CA MET A 13 -23.43 5.45 4.30
C MET A 13 -22.38 4.35 4.35
N PHE A 14 -21.19 4.57 3.79
CA PHE A 14 -20.06 3.62 3.89
C PHE A 14 -19.65 3.38 5.35
N LEU A 15 -19.55 4.44 6.15
CA LEU A 15 -19.25 4.32 7.58
C LEU A 15 -20.32 3.53 8.33
N TYR A 16 -21.62 3.77 8.06
CA TYR A 16 -22.71 3.01 8.68
C TYR A 16 -22.75 1.55 8.19
N ILE A 17 -22.47 1.28 6.92
CA ILE A 17 -22.43 -0.08 6.38
C ILE A 17 -21.25 -0.83 7.01
N ALA A 18 -20.07 -0.25 7.10
CA ALA A 18 -18.91 -0.83 7.75
C ALA A 18 -19.19 -1.10 9.26
N MET A 19 -19.80 -0.17 9.98
CA MET A 19 -20.20 -0.39 11.38
C MET A 19 -21.30 -1.45 11.55
N PHE A 20 -22.24 -1.57 10.61
CA PHE A 20 -23.35 -2.52 10.72
C PHE A 20 -22.89 -3.96 10.41
N LEU A 21 -21.96 -4.14 9.47
CA LEU A 21 -21.41 -5.44 9.09
C LEU A 21 -20.50 -6.05 10.16
N CYS A 22 -19.88 -5.25 11.02
CA CYS A 22 -19.09 -5.77 12.17
C CYS A 22 -19.95 -6.55 13.21
N PHE A 23 -21.28 -6.44 13.18
CA PHE A 23 -22.14 -7.07 14.19
C PHE A 23 -22.62 -8.48 13.83
N ASP A 24 -22.52 -8.93 12.57
CA ASP A 24 -23.11 -10.21 12.12
C ASP A 24 -22.14 -11.12 11.32
N TYR A 25 -20.81 -11.00 11.52
CA TYR A 25 -19.84 -11.82 10.77
C TYR A 25 -19.72 -13.26 11.31
N SER A 26 -20.76 -14.05 11.06
CA SER A 26 -20.72 -15.52 11.15
C SER A 26 -21.35 -16.12 9.89
N LEU A 27 -20.85 -15.75 8.71
CA LEU A 27 -21.32 -16.34 7.46
C LEU A 27 -20.29 -17.34 6.91
N ALA A 28 -20.82 -18.51 6.65
CA ALA A 28 -20.27 -19.73 6.10
C ALA A 28 -18.94 -19.58 5.31
N GLN A 29 -17.93 -20.32 5.79
CA GLN A 29 -16.61 -20.49 5.15
C GLN A 29 -16.68 -21.15 3.74
N ASP A 30 -17.87 -21.58 3.29
CA ASP A 30 -18.13 -22.22 2.00
C ASP A 30 -19.13 -21.43 1.14
N ALA A 31 -19.28 -20.12 1.37
CA ALA A 31 -20.19 -19.32 0.55
C ALA A 31 -19.51 -18.96 -0.79
N PRO A 32 -20.24 -19.14 -1.93
CA PRO A 32 -19.67 -18.80 -3.25
C PRO A 32 -19.42 -17.31 -3.46
N PHE A 33 -19.94 -16.48 -2.58
CA PHE A 33 -19.78 -15.02 -2.60
C PHE A 33 -19.27 -14.54 -1.25
N THR A 34 -18.15 -13.84 -1.26
CA THR A 34 -17.58 -13.19 -0.07
C THR A 34 -17.54 -11.68 -0.31
N VAL A 35 -18.13 -10.93 0.63
CA VAL A 35 -18.09 -9.46 0.60
C VAL A 35 -17.06 -9.00 1.61
N SER A 36 -16.21 -8.06 1.21
CA SER A 36 -15.27 -7.36 2.08
C SER A 36 -15.55 -5.87 2.07
N ALA A 37 -15.29 -5.20 3.17
CA ALA A 37 -15.34 -3.74 3.22
C ALA A 37 -14.31 -3.22 4.22
N SER A 38 -13.68 -2.09 3.90
CA SER A 38 -12.78 -1.42 4.82
C SER A 38 -12.95 0.09 4.76
N TYR A 39 -12.61 0.76 5.86
CA TYR A 39 -12.52 2.20 5.90
C TYR A 39 -11.40 2.66 6.81
N LYS A 40 -10.47 3.44 6.25
CA LYS A 40 -9.40 4.12 6.98
C LYS A 40 -9.73 5.61 7.05
N ALA A 41 -9.61 6.18 8.24
CA ALA A 41 -9.88 7.59 8.52
C ALA A 41 -8.69 8.19 9.25
N ASP A 42 -8.01 9.14 8.63
CA ASP A 42 -6.83 9.77 9.16
C ASP A 42 -7.05 11.26 9.44
N TYR A 43 -6.48 11.74 10.52
CA TYR A 43 -6.29 13.15 10.75
C TYR A 43 -4.78 13.43 10.85
N VAL A 44 -4.27 14.15 9.88
CA VAL A 44 -2.86 14.52 9.77
C VAL A 44 -2.67 15.95 10.23
N GLN A 45 -1.68 16.19 11.08
CA GLN A 45 -1.30 17.52 11.57
C GLN A 45 0.20 17.73 11.38
N ASN A 46 0.59 18.62 10.48
CA ASN A 46 1.94 19.19 10.50
C ASN A 46 2.05 20.19 11.64
N MET A 47 2.83 19.85 12.66
CA MET A 47 2.99 20.64 13.89
C MET A 47 4.08 21.70 13.76
N SER A 48 5.11 21.46 12.92
CA SER A 48 6.20 22.42 12.68
C SER A 48 6.99 22.05 11.42
N GLY A 49 7.59 23.06 10.81
CA GLY A 49 8.41 22.91 9.59
C GLY A 49 7.57 22.62 8.35
N GLY A 50 8.18 22.02 7.32
CA GLY A 50 7.52 21.79 6.04
C GLY A 50 7.15 23.08 5.34
N LEU A 51 6.05 23.05 4.55
CA LEU A 51 5.51 24.20 3.83
C LEU A 51 4.82 25.17 4.79
N GLU A 52 3.90 24.65 5.62
CA GLU A 52 3.20 25.44 6.64
C GLU A 52 2.65 24.54 7.76
N VAL A 53 2.41 25.14 8.93
CA VAL A 53 1.70 24.46 10.02
C VAL A 53 0.22 24.37 9.69
N GLY A 54 -0.32 23.16 9.64
CA GLY A 54 -1.69 22.93 9.28
C GLY A 54 -2.03 21.45 9.33
N GLY A 55 -3.29 21.13 9.13
CA GLY A 55 -3.73 19.74 9.17
C GLY A 55 -5.08 19.55 8.48
N GLY A 56 -5.41 18.29 8.26
CA GLY A 56 -6.65 17.94 7.61
C GLY A 56 -7.02 16.48 7.81
N TYR A 57 -8.27 16.22 7.59
CA TYR A 57 -8.84 14.87 7.58
C TYR A 57 -8.79 14.30 6.18
N LEU A 58 -8.48 13.00 6.06
CA LEU A 58 -8.59 12.24 4.83
C LEU A 58 -9.17 10.86 5.13
N GLY A 59 -9.76 10.24 4.12
CA GLY A 59 -10.37 8.93 4.29
C GLY A 59 -10.31 8.10 3.02
N TYR A 60 -10.21 6.79 3.22
CA TYR A 60 -10.16 5.78 2.20
C TYR A 60 -11.11 4.63 2.53
N GLY A 61 -12.07 4.39 1.66
CA GLY A 61 -13.05 3.31 1.78
C GLY A 61 -12.98 2.36 0.62
N GLN A 62 -13.07 1.07 0.90
CA GLN A 62 -13.09 -0.01 -0.10
C GLN A 62 -14.30 -0.91 0.13
N MET A 63 -14.81 -1.49 -0.95
CA MET A 63 -15.76 -2.61 -0.94
C MET A 63 -15.39 -3.59 -2.03
N GLY A 64 -15.37 -4.88 -1.70
CA GLY A 64 -15.03 -5.96 -2.61
C GLY A 64 -16.05 -7.08 -2.60
N LEU A 65 -16.16 -7.78 -3.73
CA LEU A 65 -16.91 -9.01 -3.92
C LEU A 65 -16.00 -10.05 -4.57
N SER A 66 -15.69 -11.12 -3.83
CA SER A 66 -15.07 -12.35 -4.36
C SER A 66 -16.13 -13.35 -4.74
N ILE A 67 -15.94 -14.03 -5.88
CA ILE A 67 -16.79 -15.08 -6.41
C ILE A 67 -15.95 -16.35 -6.60
N ASP A 68 -16.20 -17.37 -5.79
CA ASP A 68 -15.54 -18.68 -5.86
C ASP A 68 -16.25 -19.57 -6.90
N PHE A 69 -15.54 -19.93 -7.97
CA PHE A 69 -16.09 -20.73 -9.04
C PHE A 69 -16.23 -22.22 -8.68
N GLU A 70 -15.41 -22.73 -7.77
CA GLU A 70 -15.55 -24.10 -7.28
C GLU A 70 -16.79 -24.24 -6.40
N ALA A 71 -17.05 -23.30 -5.52
CA ALA A 71 -18.28 -23.27 -4.70
C ALA A 71 -19.54 -23.10 -5.55
N LEU A 72 -19.44 -22.47 -6.72
CA LEU A 72 -20.52 -22.38 -7.71
C LEU A 72 -20.67 -23.65 -8.59
N ASN A 73 -19.81 -24.67 -8.42
CA ASN A 73 -19.74 -25.87 -9.25
C ASN A 73 -19.44 -25.56 -10.74
N LEU A 74 -18.72 -24.49 -11.04
CA LEU A 74 -18.28 -24.14 -12.39
C LEU A 74 -16.99 -24.88 -12.73
N TRP A 75 -15.87 -24.50 -12.12
CA TRP A 75 -14.59 -25.20 -12.20
C TRP A 75 -13.71 -24.92 -10.97
N LYS A 76 -12.70 -25.75 -10.76
CA LYS A 76 -11.88 -25.74 -9.54
C LYS A 76 -10.88 -24.59 -9.50
N ASN A 77 -10.69 -24.05 -8.31
CA ASN A 77 -9.64 -23.08 -7.98
C ASN A 77 -9.68 -21.79 -8.82
N GLY A 78 -10.85 -21.41 -9.32
CA GLY A 78 -11.07 -20.15 -10.04
C GLY A 78 -11.75 -19.13 -9.14
N GLU A 79 -11.28 -17.88 -9.17
CA GLU A 79 -11.84 -16.77 -8.41
C GLU A 79 -11.97 -15.52 -9.29
N LEU A 80 -13.09 -14.81 -9.18
CA LEU A 80 -13.29 -13.49 -9.75
C LEU A 80 -13.47 -12.48 -8.63
N PHE A 81 -12.73 -11.38 -8.65
CA PHE A 81 -12.85 -10.27 -7.71
C PHE A 81 -13.28 -8.99 -8.41
N ILE A 82 -14.15 -8.23 -7.75
CA ILE A 82 -14.57 -6.89 -8.16
C ILE A 82 -14.49 -6.00 -6.92
N GLY A 83 -13.68 -4.95 -6.97
CA GLY A 83 -13.50 -4.01 -5.88
C GLY A 83 -13.65 -2.56 -6.33
N GLY A 84 -14.41 -1.79 -5.57
CA GLY A 84 -14.54 -0.34 -5.74
C GLY A 84 -14.00 0.41 -4.54
N ALA A 85 -13.48 1.61 -4.77
CA ALA A 85 -12.92 2.45 -3.73
C ALA A 85 -13.41 3.89 -3.78
N THR A 86 -13.25 4.58 -2.66
CA THR A 86 -13.44 6.03 -2.55
C THR A 86 -12.35 6.65 -1.69
N THR A 87 -11.75 7.72 -2.17
CA THR A 87 -10.83 8.57 -1.41
C THR A 87 -11.42 9.96 -1.25
N HIS A 88 -11.05 10.67 -0.18
CA HIS A 88 -11.52 12.02 0.02
C HIS A 88 -10.74 12.75 1.12
N GLY A 89 -10.81 14.07 1.09
CA GLY A 89 -10.32 14.94 2.15
C GLY A 89 -9.07 15.73 1.77
N ALA A 90 -8.23 15.99 2.74
CA ALA A 90 -7.05 16.83 2.58
C ALA A 90 -5.92 16.11 1.83
N MET A 91 -4.98 16.89 1.34
CA MET A 91 -3.71 16.46 0.75
C MET A 91 -2.57 17.04 1.60
N PRO A 92 -2.24 16.44 2.77
CA PRO A 92 -1.29 17.00 3.73
C PRO A 92 0.11 17.18 3.19
N SER A 93 0.63 16.20 2.43
CA SER A 93 1.95 16.26 1.81
C SER A 93 2.03 17.43 0.83
N ALA A 94 1.04 17.60 -0.03
CA ALA A 94 1.01 18.68 -1.00
C ALA A 94 0.75 20.07 -0.37
N SER A 95 -0.04 20.13 0.71
CA SER A 95 -0.53 21.40 1.26
C SER A 95 0.30 21.92 2.44
N PHE A 96 0.82 21.04 3.30
CA PHE A 96 1.41 21.43 4.59
C PHE A 96 2.83 20.95 4.78
N ILE A 97 3.17 19.73 4.31
CA ILE A 97 4.45 19.09 4.64
C ILE A 97 5.48 19.37 3.56
N GLY A 98 5.16 19.12 2.28
CA GLY A 98 6.07 19.27 1.15
C GLY A 98 7.11 18.15 1.07
N ASP A 99 6.74 16.94 1.50
CA ASP A 99 7.60 15.77 1.52
C ASP A 99 7.51 14.97 0.21
N PHE A 100 8.61 14.31 -0.12
CA PHE A 100 8.75 13.47 -1.30
C PHE A 100 8.18 12.06 -1.09
N GLN A 101 8.29 11.53 0.14
CA GLN A 101 7.95 10.15 0.46
C GLN A 101 6.50 9.96 0.86
N VAL A 102 5.70 11.01 0.86
CA VAL A 102 4.27 11.06 1.21
C VAL A 102 3.98 10.48 2.60
N ALA A 103 3.78 11.37 3.55
CA ALA A 103 3.63 11.03 4.98
C ALA A 103 2.41 10.14 5.27
N ASP A 104 1.39 10.16 4.41
CA ASP A 104 0.17 9.37 4.60
C ASP A 104 -0.17 8.54 3.37
N ASN A 105 -0.14 7.22 3.53
CA ASN A 105 -0.33 6.24 2.45
C ASN A 105 -1.76 6.12 1.91
N ILE A 106 -2.73 6.89 2.42
CA ILE A 106 -4.07 7.00 1.85
C ILE A 106 -4.36 8.38 1.23
N GLU A 107 -3.33 9.24 1.12
CA GLU A 107 -3.45 10.54 0.47
C GLU A 107 -3.62 10.40 -1.04
N ALA A 108 -4.79 10.75 -1.57
CA ALA A 108 -5.12 10.58 -2.99
C ALA A 108 -6.12 11.60 -3.56
N GLY A 109 -6.59 12.55 -2.76
CA GLY A 109 -7.63 13.48 -3.20
C GLY A 109 -9.06 12.91 -3.15
N GLU A 110 -9.98 13.42 -3.98
CA GLU A 110 -11.40 13.07 -3.94
C GLU A 110 -11.79 12.24 -5.18
N HIS A 111 -11.94 10.93 -5.01
CA HIS A 111 -12.27 10.01 -6.10
C HIS A 111 -13.27 8.93 -5.66
N VAL A 112 -14.03 8.41 -6.63
CA VAL A 112 -14.85 7.18 -6.53
C VAL A 112 -14.58 6.38 -7.78
N TYR A 113 -14.00 5.19 -7.65
CA TYR A 113 -13.48 4.46 -8.79
C TYR A 113 -13.55 2.95 -8.63
N LEU A 114 -13.48 2.23 -9.77
CA LEU A 114 -13.23 0.80 -9.79
C LEU A 114 -11.75 0.60 -9.48
N GLU A 115 -11.49 -0.02 -8.35
CA GLU A 115 -10.12 -0.20 -7.87
C GLU A 115 -9.50 -1.46 -8.44
N GLN A 116 -10.20 -2.58 -8.34
CA GLN A 116 -9.72 -3.86 -8.83
C GLN A 116 -10.83 -4.63 -9.55
N PHE A 117 -10.46 -5.31 -10.62
CA PHE A 117 -11.31 -6.25 -11.36
C PHE A 117 -10.44 -7.31 -12.00
N TRP A 118 -10.29 -8.46 -11.34
CA TRP A 118 -9.38 -9.51 -11.79
C TRP A 118 -9.97 -10.90 -11.67
N PHE A 119 -9.42 -11.80 -12.48
CA PHE A 119 -9.64 -13.23 -12.43
C PHE A 119 -8.36 -13.94 -12.00
N ARG A 120 -8.46 -14.87 -11.04
CA ARG A 120 -7.39 -15.72 -10.57
C ARG A 120 -7.68 -17.18 -10.84
N GLN A 121 -6.65 -17.95 -11.21
CA GLN A 121 -6.71 -19.38 -11.40
C GLN A 121 -5.49 -20.05 -10.78
N ASP A 122 -5.72 -20.97 -9.86
CA ASP A 122 -4.67 -21.82 -9.30
C ASP A 122 -4.62 -23.15 -10.06
N ILE A 123 -3.41 -23.55 -10.53
CA ILE A 123 -3.17 -24.77 -11.31
C ILE A 123 -1.94 -25.48 -10.74
N GLY A 124 -2.14 -26.42 -9.82
CA GLY A 124 -1.06 -27.12 -9.15
C GLY A 124 -0.16 -26.17 -8.34
N GLN A 125 1.07 -25.98 -8.77
CA GLN A 125 2.04 -25.08 -8.12
C GLN A 125 2.02 -23.65 -8.72
N PHE A 126 1.18 -23.40 -9.71
CA PHE A 126 1.06 -22.10 -10.36
C PHE A 126 -0.20 -21.36 -9.93
N MET A 127 -0.09 -20.05 -9.78
CA MET A 127 -1.22 -19.14 -9.71
C MET A 127 -1.08 -18.11 -10.83
N LEU A 128 -2.13 -17.94 -11.61
CA LEU A 128 -2.26 -16.92 -12.65
C LEU A 128 -3.34 -15.93 -12.22
N LYS A 129 -3.03 -14.63 -12.25
CA LYS A 129 -3.97 -13.53 -11.97
C LYS A 129 -3.92 -12.54 -13.12
N VAL A 130 -5.10 -12.16 -13.65
CA VAL A 130 -5.22 -11.28 -14.83
C VAL A 130 -6.33 -10.26 -14.60
N GLY A 131 -6.09 -9.01 -14.91
CA GLY A 131 -7.11 -7.95 -14.83
C GLY A 131 -6.56 -6.63 -14.33
N LEU A 132 -7.46 -5.76 -13.88
CA LEU A 132 -7.17 -4.51 -13.20
C LEU A 132 -6.78 -4.82 -11.75
N GLN A 133 -5.56 -4.50 -11.33
CA GLN A 133 -5.03 -4.91 -10.03
C GLN A 133 -3.93 -3.98 -9.52
N ASP A 134 -3.68 -4.05 -8.22
CA ASP A 134 -2.58 -3.37 -7.54
C ASP A 134 -1.30 -4.22 -7.64
N LEU A 135 -0.25 -3.67 -8.22
CA LEU A 135 1.06 -4.32 -8.26
C LEU A 135 1.60 -4.58 -6.85
N ASN A 136 1.37 -3.68 -5.91
CA ASN A 136 1.91 -3.78 -4.55
C ASN A 136 1.16 -4.79 -3.66
N GLU A 137 0.11 -5.43 -4.14
CA GLU A 137 -0.57 -6.50 -3.40
C GLU A 137 0.33 -7.74 -3.19
N TYR A 138 1.17 -8.08 -4.18
CA TYR A 138 2.05 -9.26 -4.12
C TYR A 138 3.53 -8.93 -4.30
N PHE A 139 3.85 -7.83 -5.02
CA PHE A 139 5.24 -7.45 -5.29
C PHE A 139 5.68 -6.31 -4.39
N VAL A 140 6.96 -6.32 -4.01
CA VAL A 140 7.60 -5.26 -3.20
C VAL A 140 6.96 -5.07 -1.82
N GLU A 141 6.21 -6.04 -1.35
CA GLU A 141 5.43 -5.98 -0.11
C GLU A 141 6.18 -6.65 1.05
N SER A 142 6.12 -6.05 2.25
CA SER A 142 6.62 -6.60 3.50
C SER A 142 5.60 -6.37 4.61
N THR A 143 5.07 -7.45 5.14
CA THR A 143 4.02 -7.43 6.16
C THR A 143 4.35 -6.53 7.38
N PRO A 144 5.54 -6.57 8.00
CA PRO A 144 5.84 -5.68 9.13
C PRO A 144 5.95 -4.21 8.73
N ALA A 145 6.30 -3.90 7.49
CA ALA A 145 6.41 -2.53 7.02
C ALA A 145 5.05 -1.89 6.69
N LEU A 146 4.04 -2.68 6.32
CA LEU A 146 2.67 -2.20 6.06
C LEU A 146 1.97 -1.65 7.31
N GLU A 147 2.51 -1.84 8.51
CA GLU A 147 1.98 -1.26 9.74
C GLU A 147 2.29 0.24 9.87
N TYR A 148 3.24 0.76 9.09
CA TYR A 148 3.62 2.17 9.04
C TYR A 148 2.74 2.96 8.07
N ILE A 149 2.58 4.26 8.35
CA ILE A 149 1.69 5.14 7.57
C ILE A 149 2.43 5.85 6.44
N ASN A 150 3.73 6.13 6.59
CA ASN A 150 4.49 6.72 5.48
C ASN A 150 4.52 5.78 4.27
N SER A 151 4.19 6.30 3.10
CA SER A 151 4.00 5.51 1.86
C SER A 151 5.23 4.71 1.45
N SER A 152 6.44 5.19 1.76
CA SER A 152 7.69 4.51 1.38
C SER A 152 7.96 3.22 2.15
N PHE A 153 7.19 2.90 3.19
CA PHE A 153 7.23 1.58 3.84
C PHE A 153 6.35 0.56 3.10
N GLY A 154 5.24 0.98 2.49
CA GLY A 154 4.39 0.11 1.67
C GLY A 154 5.06 -0.27 0.36
N ILE A 155 5.50 0.73 -0.42
CA ILE A 155 6.30 0.54 -1.62
C ILE A 155 7.48 1.50 -1.63
N ASN A 156 8.68 1.00 -1.99
CA ASN A 156 9.86 1.85 -1.97
C ASN A 156 9.76 3.00 -2.99
N SER A 157 10.26 4.17 -2.58
CA SER A 157 10.22 5.40 -3.40
C SER A 157 11.02 5.33 -4.71
N VAL A 158 11.91 4.35 -4.88
CA VAL A 158 12.59 4.11 -6.17
C VAL A 158 11.59 3.67 -7.25
N ILE A 159 10.59 2.87 -6.88
CA ILE A 159 9.53 2.44 -7.81
C ILE A 159 8.45 3.50 -7.89
N SER A 160 7.87 3.92 -6.77
CA SER A 160 6.69 4.78 -6.75
C SER A 160 6.94 6.21 -7.27
N ALA A 161 8.15 6.74 -7.13
CA ALA A 161 8.44 8.12 -7.51
C ALA A 161 9.15 8.29 -8.86
N ASN A 162 9.67 7.22 -9.46
CA ASN A 162 10.40 7.32 -10.74
C ASN A 162 9.61 6.82 -11.94
N MET A 163 8.45 6.22 -11.75
CA MET A 163 7.65 5.64 -12.82
C MET A 163 6.17 5.58 -12.43
N ASP A 164 5.30 5.57 -13.43
CA ASP A 164 3.85 5.46 -13.26
C ASP A 164 3.49 3.99 -12.98
N ALA A 165 3.85 3.51 -11.78
CA ALA A 165 3.55 2.15 -11.38
C ALA A 165 2.06 1.99 -11.05
N PRO A 166 1.41 0.88 -11.43
CA PRO A 166 0.00 0.61 -11.11
C PRO A 166 -0.16 0.21 -9.64
N ILE A 167 -0.17 1.20 -8.78
CA ILE A 167 -0.31 1.11 -7.33
C ILE A 167 -1.37 2.11 -6.85
N PHE A 168 -1.82 1.97 -5.61
CA PHE A 168 -2.71 2.97 -5.00
C PHE A 168 -2.24 4.42 -5.29
N PRO A 169 -3.13 5.32 -5.73
CA PRO A 169 -4.58 5.12 -5.93
C PRO A 169 -4.98 4.63 -7.34
N VAL A 170 -4.06 4.56 -8.32
CA VAL A 170 -4.36 4.23 -9.72
C VAL A 170 -3.86 2.82 -10.04
N MET A 171 -4.80 1.89 -10.08
CA MET A 171 -4.51 0.50 -10.46
C MET A 171 -4.41 0.35 -11.97
N GLY A 172 -3.70 -0.69 -12.45
CA GLY A 172 -3.50 -0.94 -13.86
C GLY A 172 -3.83 -2.36 -14.31
N LEU A 173 -3.98 -2.54 -15.62
CA LEU A 173 -4.11 -3.87 -16.20
C LEU A 173 -2.80 -4.62 -16.05
N GLY A 174 -2.88 -5.87 -15.62
CA GLY A 174 -1.70 -6.71 -15.44
C GLY A 174 -1.98 -8.20 -15.56
N VAL A 175 -0.89 -8.92 -15.73
CA VAL A 175 -0.83 -10.39 -15.66
C VAL A 175 0.26 -10.75 -14.68
N GLU A 176 -0.09 -11.56 -13.69
CA GLU A 176 0.82 -12.09 -12.70
C GLU A 176 0.89 -13.61 -12.80
N LEU A 177 2.08 -14.16 -12.68
CA LEU A 177 2.34 -15.59 -12.60
C LEU A 177 3.19 -15.86 -11.37
N HIS A 178 2.66 -16.66 -10.46
CA HIS A 178 3.35 -17.12 -9.25
C HIS A 178 3.63 -18.61 -9.37
N TYR A 179 4.78 -19.03 -8.89
CA TYR A 179 5.22 -20.43 -8.91
C TYR A 179 5.83 -20.83 -7.58
N SER A 180 5.24 -21.82 -6.92
CA SER A 180 5.76 -22.42 -5.69
C SER A 180 6.78 -23.50 -6.06
N ILE A 181 8.08 -23.16 -6.01
CA ILE A 181 9.18 -24.10 -6.32
C ILE A 181 9.27 -25.18 -5.25
N SER A 182 9.09 -24.78 -4.00
CA SER A 182 9.01 -25.63 -2.81
C SER A 182 8.18 -24.94 -1.72
N ASP A 183 8.01 -25.58 -0.56
CA ASP A 183 7.32 -24.99 0.58
C ASP A 183 7.94 -23.68 1.08
N ASN A 184 9.25 -23.50 0.85
CA ASN A 184 10.00 -22.34 1.33
C ASN A 184 10.51 -21.40 0.22
N LEU A 185 10.43 -21.81 -1.04
CA LEU A 185 10.97 -21.04 -2.17
C LEU A 185 9.91 -20.82 -3.23
N HIS A 186 9.68 -19.55 -3.55
CA HIS A 186 8.68 -19.12 -4.51
C HIS A 186 9.30 -18.16 -5.52
N ALA A 187 8.77 -18.13 -6.73
CA ALA A 187 9.11 -17.17 -7.76
C ALA A 187 7.84 -16.54 -8.33
N GLN A 188 7.90 -15.26 -8.63
CA GLN A 188 6.78 -14.56 -9.26
C GLN A 188 7.27 -13.58 -10.32
N LEU A 189 6.45 -13.43 -11.35
CA LEU A 189 6.68 -12.52 -12.48
C LEU A 189 5.39 -11.77 -12.77
N CYS A 190 5.50 -10.53 -13.17
CA CYS A 190 4.36 -9.78 -13.66
C CYS A 190 4.70 -8.89 -14.85
N VAL A 191 3.66 -8.60 -15.60
CA VAL A 191 3.65 -7.61 -16.67
C VAL A 191 2.44 -6.74 -16.47
N PHE A 192 2.65 -5.46 -16.27
CA PHE A 192 1.61 -4.46 -16.10
C PHE A 192 1.64 -3.41 -17.19
N ASP A 193 0.50 -2.77 -17.40
CA ASP A 193 0.45 -1.45 -17.99
C ASP A 193 1.39 -0.54 -17.19
N GLY A 194 2.35 0.05 -17.84
CA GLY A 194 3.35 0.91 -17.20
C GLY A 194 2.95 2.38 -17.19
N GLN A 195 1.74 2.70 -17.64
CA GLN A 195 1.21 4.07 -17.64
C GLN A 195 -0.32 4.04 -17.51
N PRO A 196 -0.85 3.56 -16.38
CA PRO A 196 -2.30 3.58 -16.17
C PRO A 196 -2.82 5.02 -16.20
N SER A 197 -4.01 5.21 -16.78
CA SER A 197 -4.65 6.52 -16.89
C SER A 197 -4.89 7.12 -15.50
N ASP A 198 -4.56 8.40 -15.33
CA ASP A 198 -4.84 9.11 -14.10
C ASP A 198 -6.33 9.50 -13.98
N PHE A 199 -6.72 10.02 -12.82
CA PHE A 199 -8.11 10.43 -12.58
C PHE A 199 -8.54 11.70 -13.32
N GLU A 200 -7.62 12.45 -13.93
CA GLU A 200 -7.98 13.57 -14.79
C GLU A 200 -8.47 13.05 -16.15
N GLU A 201 -7.88 11.96 -16.64
CA GLU A 201 -8.24 11.30 -17.91
C GLU A 201 -9.39 10.30 -17.71
N ASP A 202 -9.33 9.46 -16.66
CA ASP A 202 -10.36 8.46 -16.34
C ASP A 202 -10.81 8.55 -14.87
N PRO A 203 -11.74 9.44 -14.54
CA PRO A 203 -12.16 9.73 -13.16
C PRO A 203 -12.68 8.53 -12.37
N HIS A 204 -13.05 7.46 -13.04
CA HIS A 204 -13.62 6.26 -12.41
C HIS A 204 -12.84 4.98 -12.68
N ASN A 205 -11.71 5.08 -13.35
CA ASN A 205 -10.88 3.94 -13.76
C ASN A 205 -11.69 2.83 -14.48
N LEU A 206 -12.46 3.23 -15.50
CA LEU A 206 -13.33 2.34 -16.28
C LEU A 206 -12.87 2.15 -17.73
N HIS A 207 -11.86 2.89 -18.21
CA HIS A 207 -11.36 2.84 -19.57
C HIS A 207 -9.92 2.32 -19.57
N TRP A 208 -9.77 1.03 -19.77
CA TRP A 208 -8.47 0.36 -19.77
C TRP A 208 -8.01 0.15 -21.20
N THR A 209 -7.06 0.94 -21.66
CA THR A 209 -6.49 0.82 -22.99
C THR A 209 -4.97 0.66 -22.86
N ILE A 210 -4.44 -0.41 -23.42
CA ILE A 210 -3.01 -0.53 -23.64
C ILE A 210 -2.74 -0.02 -25.04
N ASN A 211 -2.28 1.23 -25.17
CA ASN A 211 -1.96 1.83 -26.46
C ASN A 211 -0.59 1.36 -26.95
N LYS A 212 -0.36 1.39 -28.28
CA LYS A 212 0.90 0.91 -28.90
C LYS A 212 2.13 1.68 -28.47
N ASP A 213 1.93 2.92 -28.01
CA ASP A 213 2.99 3.83 -27.57
C ASP A 213 3.12 3.85 -26.04
N GLU A 214 2.24 3.11 -25.32
CA GLU A 214 2.26 2.98 -23.88
C GLU A 214 3.32 1.98 -23.41
N SER A 215 3.82 2.25 -22.23
CA SER A 215 4.89 1.50 -21.63
C SER A 215 4.41 0.22 -20.96
N VAL A 216 5.31 -0.70 -20.80
CA VAL A 216 5.10 -1.94 -20.05
C VAL A 216 6.05 -1.96 -18.87
N LEU A 217 5.52 -2.26 -17.70
CA LEU A 217 6.29 -2.48 -16.48
C LEU A 217 6.41 -3.99 -16.23
N PHE A 218 7.65 -4.47 -16.14
CA PHE A 218 7.98 -5.85 -15.81
C PHE A 218 8.58 -5.91 -14.41
N LEU A 219 8.13 -6.86 -13.60
CA LEU A 219 8.81 -7.22 -12.36
C LEU A 219 9.03 -8.74 -12.28
N GLY A 220 10.11 -9.12 -11.63
CA GLY A 220 10.37 -10.50 -11.25
C GLY A 220 10.90 -10.54 -9.83
N GLU A 221 10.43 -11.49 -9.04
CA GLU A 221 10.80 -11.64 -7.63
C GLU A 221 10.98 -13.12 -7.28
N ILE A 222 12.00 -13.41 -6.48
CA ILE A 222 12.19 -14.70 -5.83
C ILE A 222 12.13 -14.45 -4.34
N HIS A 223 11.33 -15.25 -3.62
CA HIS A 223 11.21 -15.14 -2.18
C HIS A 223 11.45 -16.46 -1.48
N PHE A 224 12.22 -16.37 -0.41
CA PHE A 224 12.43 -17.43 0.56
C PHE A 224 11.64 -17.11 1.83
N VAL A 225 10.85 -18.08 2.28
CA VAL A 225 10.00 -17.96 3.48
C VAL A 225 10.25 -19.15 4.39
N ASP A 226 10.58 -18.89 5.65
CA ASP A 226 10.58 -19.89 6.71
C ASP A 226 9.85 -19.37 7.96
N ASP A 227 9.84 -20.12 9.04
CA ASP A 227 9.11 -19.75 10.28
C ASP A 227 9.54 -18.39 10.88
N LYS A 228 10.73 -17.91 10.55
CA LYS A 228 11.35 -16.71 11.13
C LYS A 228 11.74 -15.65 10.14
N ASN A 229 11.93 -16.02 8.88
CA ASN A 229 12.50 -15.12 7.88
C ASN A 229 11.62 -15.10 6.63
N VAL A 230 11.46 -13.91 6.07
CA VAL A 230 11.01 -13.68 4.70
C VAL A 230 12.10 -12.87 4.02
N VAL A 231 12.62 -13.36 2.90
CA VAL A 231 13.61 -12.65 2.10
C VAL A 231 13.13 -12.62 0.65
N LYS A 232 12.92 -11.45 0.12
CA LYS A 232 12.48 -11.22 -1.26
C LYS A 232 13.57 -10.47 -2.02
N LEU A 233 13.99 -11.00 -3.17
CA LEU A 233 14.90 -10.34 -4.10
C LEU A 233 14.19 -10.16 -5.44
N GLY A 234 14.05 -8.93 -5.87
CA GLY A 234 13.36 -8.61 -7.11
C GLY A 234 14.12 -7.63 -8.00
N GLY A 235 13.67 -7.59 -9.23
CA GLY A 235 14.09 -6.62 -10.23
C GLY A 235 12.92 -6.10 -11.03
N PHE A 236 13.05 -4.90 -11.57
CA PHE A 236 12.02 -4.25 -12.38
C PHE A 236 12.61 -3.61 -13.62
N HIS A 237 11.78 -3.49 -14.65
CA HIS A 237 12.10 -2.78 -15.89
C HIS A 237 10.86 -2.09 -16.45
N HIS A 238 10.94 -0.79 -16.60
CA HIS A 238 9.91 0.06 -17.24
C HIS A 238 10.38 0.47 -18.63
N ALA A 239 9.68 0.03 -19.67
CA ALA A 239 10.19 0.12 -21.03
C ALA A 239 10.33 1.56 -21.55
N ASN A 240 9.30 2.43 -21.42
CA ASN A 240 9.36 3.81 -21.93
C ASN A 240 10.26 4.73 -21.13
N HIS A 241 10.14 4.72 -19.80
CA HIS A 241 11.01 5.50 -18.92
C HIS A 241 12.46 4.99 -18.94
N LYS A 242 12.70 3.81 -19.56
CA LYS A 242 14.02 3.14 -19.58
C LYS A 242 14.60 3.00 -18.18
N LYS A 243 13.73 2.87 -17.18
CA LYS A 243 14.10 2.68 -15.79
C LYS A 243 14.25 1.19 -15.52
N CYS A 244 15.33 0.80 -14.90
CA CYS A 244 15.50 -0.55 -14.41
C CYS A 244 16.26 -0.53 -13.09
N GLY A 245 15.99 -1.50 -12.25
CA GLY A 245 16.59 -1.57 -10.92
C GLY A 245 16.34 -2.89 -10.24
N THR A 246 16.75 -2.95 -8.99
CA THR A 246 16.58 -4.12 -8.13
C THR A 246 16.17 -3.69 -6.73
N TYR A 247 15.55 -4.61 -6.00
CA TYR A 247 15.20 -4.41 -4.59
C TYR A 247 15.43 -5.68 -3.77
N LEU A 248 15.65 -5.48 -2.49
CA LEU A 248 15.76 -6.52 -1.47
C LEU A 248 14.84 -6.16 -0.30
N LEU A 249 14.00 -7.10 0.10
CA LEU A 249 13.20 -7.02 1.32
C LEU A 249 13.61 -8.18 2.23
N ALA A 250 13.81 -7.92 3.51
CA ALA A 250 14.18 -8.94 4.48
C ALA A 250 13.46 -8.68 5.80
N ASP A 251 12.56 -9.59 6.17
CA ASP A 251 11.84 -9.56 7.43
C ASP A 251 12.35 -10.69 8.32
N ARG A 252 12.54 -10.42 9.60
CA ARG A 252 13.02 -11.39 10.56
C ARG A 252 12.29 -11.32 11.88
N LYS A 253 11.69 -12.43 12.28
CA LYS A 253 11.15 -12.62 13.61
C LYS A 253 12.30 -12.86 14.59
N LEU A 254 12.59 -11.84 15.43
CA LEU A 254 13.67 -11.86 16.41
C LEU A 254 13.24 -12.51 17.73
N MET A 255 11.96 -12.36 18.07
CA MET A 255 11.36 -12.94 19.26
C MET A 255 9.93 -13.39 18.95
N ASP A 256 9.58 -14.57 19.41
CA ASP A 256 8.22 -15.12 19.34
C ASP A 256 7.97 -15.90 20.62
N ASN A 257 7.16 -15.36 21.50
CA ASN A 257 6.75 -16.02 22.72
C ASN A 257 5.27 -15.73 23.04
N HIS A 258 4.73 -16.40 24.04
CA HIS A 258 3.30 -16.27 24.40
C HIS A 258 2.85 -14.85 24.71
N ARG A 259 3.75 -13.93 25.05
CA ARG A 259 3.42 -12.56 25.46
C ARG A 259 3.79 -11.52 24.41
N ARG A 260 4.87 -11.73 23.68
CA ARG A 260 5.46 -10.70 22.80
C ARG A 260 6.04 -11.31 21.54
N ASP A 261 5.90 -10.58 20.45
CA ASP A 261 6.58 -10.87 19.20
C ASP A 261 7.35 -9.62 18.77
N LEU A 262 8.61 -9.81 18.40
CA LEU A 262 9.45 -8.75 17.84
C LEU A 262 9.86 -9.16 16.43
N VAL A 263 9.48 -8.34 15.47
CA VAL A 263 9.86 -8.51 14.05
C VAL A 263 10.65 -7.29 13.62
N ALA A 264 11.77 -7.48 12.95
CA ALA A 264 12.54 -6.43 12.30
C ALA A 264 12.48 -6.61 10.78
N PHE A 265 12.59 -5.51 10.06
CA PHE A 265 12.65 -5.50 8.60
C PHE A 265 13.74 -4.59 8.06
N LEU A 266 14.19 -4.89 6.84
CA LEU A 266 15.11 -4.09 6.05
C LEU A 266 14.65 -4.13 4.60
N HIS A 267 14.45 -2.95 4.01
CA HIS A 267 14.14 -2.78 2.59
C HIS A 267 15.22 -1.94 1.94
N THR A 268 15.60 -2.29 0.73
CA THR A 268 16.43 -1.43 -0.10
C THR A 268 16.08 -1.63 -1.56
N ALA A 269 16.10 -0.54 -2.31
CA ALA A 269 15.92 -0.55 -3.75
C ALA A 269 16.90 0.40 -4.41
N CYS A 270 17.40 0.04 -5.59
CA CYS A 270 18.27 0.91 -6.36
C CYS A 270 17.90 0.92 -7.84
N LEU A 271 18.05 2.10 -8.45
CA LEU A 271 17.86 2.37 -9.87
C LEU A 271 19.21 2.33 -10.59
N PHE A 272 19.29 1.67 -11.74
CA PHE A 272 20.56 1.58 -12.51
C PHE A 272 20.70 2.71 -13.52
N ASN A 273 19.63 3.09 -14.22
CA ASN A 273 19.62 4.15 -15.21
C ASN A 273 19.08 5.44 -14.60
N VAL A 274 19.96 6.18 -13.91
CA VAL A 274 19.58 7.34 -13.11
C VAL A 274 19.55 8.62 -13.94
N GLY A 275 18.37 9.20 -14.12
CA GLY A 275 18.14 10.53 -14.69
C GLY A 275 18.32 11.64 -13.65
N ASP A 276 18.24 12.90 -14.09
CA ASP A 276 18.25 14.03 -13.16
C ASP A 276 16.96 14.06 -12.33
N ASN A 277 17.08 14.32 -11.05
CA ASN A 277 15.99 14.27 -10.04
C ASN A 277 15.42 12.88 -9.73
N ASP A 278 15.96 11.80 -10.28
CA ASP A 278 15.53 10.45 -9.89
C ASP A 278 15.92 10.13 -8.45
N ASN A 279 15.05 9.41 -7.77
CA ASN A 279 15.39 8.68 -6.57
C ASN A 279 16.15 7.41 -6.98
N PHE A 280 17.45 7.41 -6.75
CA PHE A 280 18.28 6.29 -7.22
C PHE A 280 18.51 5.21 -6.17
N LEU A 281 18.23 5.50 -4.89
CA LEU A 281 18.39 4.56 -3.78
C LEU A 281 17.36 4.87 -2.70
N ASN A 282 16.67 3.84 -2.24
CA ASN A 282 15.86 3.89 -1.02
C ASN A 282 16.37 2.84 -0.04
N ILE A 283 16.45 3.21 1.24
CA ILE A 283 16.79 2.30 2.34
C ILE A 283 15.80 2.55 3.47
N ALA A 284 15.03 1.54 3.86
CA ALA A 284 14.14 1.56 4.99
C ALA A 284 14.43 0.40 5.93
N PHE A 285 14.35 0.64 7.23
CA PHE A 285 14.46 -0.41 8.23
C PHE A 285 13.69 -0.04 9.49
N GLY A 286 13.25 -1.05 10.21
CA GLY A 286 12.47 -0.85 11.41
C GLY A 286 12.22 -2.12 12.18
N ALA A 287 11.48 -1.98 13.26
CA ALA A 287 11.07 -3.09 14.10
C ALA A 287 9.71 -2.84 14.76
N ASN A 288 8.93 -3.90 14.85
CA ASN A 288 7.60 -3.94 15.44
C ASN A 288 7.59 -4.86 16.67
N LEU A 289 7.08 -4.36 17.78
CA LEU A 289 6.91 -5.13 19.02
C LEU A 289 5.43 -5.24 19.33
N ASN A 290 4.91 -6.46 19.28
CA ASN A 290 3.53 -6.80 19.61
C ASN A 290 3.42 -7.25 21.08
N GLY A 291 2.31 -6.92 21.76
CA GLY A 291 2.03 -7.35 23.12
C GLY A 291 2.78 -6.58 24.20
N VAL A 292 2.93 -5.28 24.03
CA VAL A 292 3.66 -4.42 24.98
C VAL A 292 2.88 -4.23 26.27
N PHE A 293 1.62 -3.82 26.17
CA PHE A 293 0.71 -3.55 27.29
C PHE A 293 -0.43 -4.58 27.37
N SER A 294 -0.81 -5.17 26.23
CA SER A 294 -1.91 -6.13 26.15
C SER A 294 -1.42 -7.58 26.22
N LEU A 295 -1.85 -8.32 27.24
CA LEU A 295 -1.56 -9.76 27.35
C LEU A 295 -2.16 -10.61 26.20
N LYS A 296 -3.12 -10.05 25.46
CA LYS A 296 -3.76 -10.69 24.30
C LYS A 296 -3.12 -10.28 22.98
N LYS A 297 -1.97 -9.62 23.02
CA LYS A 297 -1.26 -9.09 21.83
C LYS A 297 -2.16 -8.21 20.94
N ARG A 298 -3.00 -7.38 21.54
CA ARG A 298 -3.88 -6.45 20.83
C ARG A 298 -3.22 -5.12 20.50
N ASP A 299 -2.01 -4.89 20.99
CA ASP A 299 -1.25 -3.67 20.79
C ASP A 299 0.06 -3.92 20.11
N LEU A 300 0.46 -2.97 19.26
CA LEU A 300 1.66 -2.99 18.46
C LEU A 300 2.36 -1.64 18.58
N ILE A 301 3.66 -1.65 18.80
CA ILE A 301 4.53 -0.47 18.70
C ILE A 301 5.52 -0.69 17.56
N GLY A 302 5.71 0.32 16.74
CA GLY A 302 6.71 0.33 15.68
C GLY A 302 7.62 1.54 15.75
N LEU A 303 8.87 1.33 15.36
CA LEU A 303 9.85 2.40 15.10
C LEU A 303 10.62 2.05 13.84
N ALA A 304 10.60 2.95 12.87
CA ALA A 304 11.30 2.75 11.61
C ALA A 304 11.83 4.06 11.02
N THR A 305 12.70 3.92 10.03
CA THR A 305 13.14 5.03 9.18
C THR A 305 13.16 4.60 7.73
N THR A 306 12.80 5.52 6.84
CA THR A 306 12.95 5.40 5.38
C THR A 306 13.76 6.57 4.87
N ASN A 307 14.67 6.31 3.92
CA ASN A 307 15.62 7.27 3.40
C ASN A 307 15.63 7.20 1.88
N ALA A 308 15.19 8.27 1.24
CA ALA A 308 15.22 8.45 -0.21
C ALA A 308 16.44 9.28 -0.61
N PHE A 309 17.30 8.73 -1.48
CA PHE A 309 18.48 9.40 -2.02
C PHE A 309 18.23 9.80 -3.46
N ILE A 310 18.17 11.09 -3.72
CA ILE A 310 17.84 11.69 -5.01
C ILE A 310 19.14 12.17 -5.66
N LYS A 311 19.24 12.04 -6.98
CA LYS A 311 20.41 12.52 -7.72
C LYS A 311 20.67 14.01 -7.41
N ASN A 312 21.92 14.45 -7.53
CA ASN A 312 22.39 15.80 -7.19
C ASN A 312 22.48 16.09 -5.69
N ASN A 313 22.81 15.08 -4.90
CA ASN A 313 23.06 15.16 -3.45
C ASN A 313 21.84 15.64 -2.63
N LYS A 314 20.63 15.35 -3.09
CA LYS A 314 19.41 15.58 -2.33
C LYS A 314 19.00 14.28 -1.64
N SER A 315 18.46 14.41 -0.44
CA SER A 315 17.91 13.25 0.28
C SER A 315 16.81 13.71 1.22
N GLU A 316 15.81 12.88 1.38
CA GLU A 316 14.79 13.00 2.39
C GLU A 316 14.79 11.76 3.27
N SER A 317 14.62 11.94 4.57
CA SER A 317 14.50 10.85 5.52
C SER A 317 13.26 11.05 6.39
N ALA A 318 12.50 10.00 6.64
CA ALA A 318 11.43 9.99 7.60
C ALA A 318 11.75 9.01 8.72
N VAL A 319 11.55 9.43 9.96
CA VAL A 319 11.58 8.58 11.15
C VAL A 319 10.17 8.53 11.68
N GLU A 320 9.60 7.33 11.78
CA GLU A 320 8.22 7.10 12.16
C GLU A 320 8.15 6.24 13.43
N PHE A 321 7.33 6.65 14.37
CA PHE A 321 6.98 5.90 15.56
C PHE A 321 5.47 5.82 15.68
N PHE A 322 4.93 4.62 15.89
CA PHE A 322 3.50 4.45 16.10
C PHE A 322 3.16 3.55 17.29
N TYR A 323 1.94 3.74 17.80
CA TYR A 323 1.25 2.83 18.68
C TYR A 323 -0.12 2.50 18.10
N LYS A 324 -0.37 1.22 17.82
CA LYS A 324 -1.64 0.69 17.30
C LYS A 324 -2.30 -0.19 18.36
N TYR A 325 -3.61 -0.07 18.51
CA TYR A 325 -4.41 -0.90 19.41
C TYR A 325 -5.64 -1.46 18.68
N ASN A 326 -5.75 -2.78 18.62
CA ASN A 326 -6.90 -3.48 18.07
C ASN A 326 -7.98 -3.61 19.16
N LEU A 327 -9.01 -2.77 19.07
CA LEU A 327 -10.16 -2.81 19.99
C LEU A 327 -10.96 -4.09 19.81
N THR A 328 -11.20 -4.47 18.56
CA THR A 328 -11.80 -5.73 18.13
C THR A 328 -10.98 -6.31 16.99
N ASP A 329 -11.38 -7.44 16.43
CA ASP A 329 -10.75 -8.02 15.25
C ASP A 329 -11.03 -7.18 13.98
N CYS A 330 -12.09 -6.36 13.99
CA CYS A 330 -12.49 -5.50 12.89
C CYS A 330 -12.16 -4.01 13.09
N PHE A 331 -11.71 -3.58 14.27
CA PHE A 331 -11.56 -2.16 14.59
C PHE A 331 -10.25 -1.86 15.31
N SER A 332 -9.46 -0.96 14.73
CA SER A 332 -8.20 -0.52 15.31
C SER A 332 -8.06 1.00 15.35
N LEU A 333 -7.24 1.46 16.29
CA LEU A 333 -6.79 2.84 16.43
C LEU A 333 -5.27 2.89 16.38
N GLN A 334 -4.70 3.86 15.70
CA GLN A 334 -3.26 4.09 15.64
C GLN A 334 -2.95 5.57 15.87
N GLY A 335 -2.04 5.85 16.78
CA GLY A 335 -1.39 7.15 16.90
C GLY A 335 0.02 7.05 16.33
N ASP A 336 0.39 8.02 15.50
CA ASP A 336 1.62 8.03 14.74
C ASP A 336 2.31 9.40 14.84
N ILE A 337 3.63 9.40 14.86
CA ILE A 337 4.47 10.60 14.82
C ILE A 337 5.59 10.35 13.82
N GLN A 338 5.72 11.26 12.86
CA GLN A 338 6.81 11.27 11.88
C GLN A 338 7.66 12.51 12.03
N TYR A 339 8.97 12.32 12.00
CA TYR A 339 9.94 13.40 11.86
C TYR A 339 10.60 13.31 10.49
N ILE A 340 10.27 14.26 9.62
CA ILE A 340 10.70 14.29 8.23
C ILE A 340 11.87 15.27 8.13
N ILE A 341 13.02 14.75 7.75
CA ILE A 341 14.29 15.48 7.63
C ILE A 341 14.50 15.85 6.18
N ASN A 342 14.71 17.13 5.91
CA ASN A 342 14.84 17.72 4.58
C ASN A 342 13.67 17.38 3.66
N PRO A 343 12.43 17.71 4.03
CA PRO A 343 11.29 17.51 3.13
C PRO A 343 11.59 18.14 1.79
N PHE A 344 11.25 17.43 0.70
CA PHE A 344 11.70 17.82 -0.64
C PHE A 344 10.58 17.70 -1.68
N ASN A 345 10.00 18.82 -2.06
CA ASN A 345 8.95 18.89 -3.09
C ASN A 345 9.45 19.04 -4.53
N GLY A 346 10.71 18.68 -4.79
CA GLY A 346 11.31 18.77 -6.14
C GLY A 346 12.18 20.01 -6.38
N GLU A 347 11.96 21.14 -5.73
CA GLU A 347 12.64 22.40 -6.02
C GLU A 347 13.39 23.01 -4.83
N VAL A 348 12.80 23.01 -3.65
CA VAL A 348 13.31 23.74 -2.47
C VAL A 348 13.45 22.82 -1.28
N SER A 349 14.57 22.89 -0.59
CA SER A 349 14.73 22.26 0.72
C SER A 349 13.92 23.04 1.75
N LEU A 350 13.03 22.33 2.44
CA LEU A 350 12.14 22.87 3.46
C LEU A 350 12.69 22.61 4.87
N PRO A 351 12.25 23.37 5.88
CA PRO A 351 12.55 23.03 7.28
C PRO A 351 12.04 21.64 7.63
N ASN A 352 12.77 20.91 8.47
CA ASN A 352 12.34 19.59 8.96
C ASN A 352 10.93 19.65 9.54
N ALA A 353 10.07 18.72 9.15
CA ALA A 353 8.68 18.68 9.57
C ALA A 353 8.47 17.71 10.72
N LEU A 354 7.60 18.08 11.65
CA LEU A 354 7.08 17.18 12.68
C LEU A 354 5.59 16.97 12.44
N VAL A 355 5.21 15.75 12.12
CA VAL A 355 3.85 15.38 11.73
C VAL A 355 3.28 14.39 12.74
N GLY A 356 2.05 14.63 13.18
CA GLY A 356 1.27 13.68 13.96
C GLY A 356 0.08 13.19 13.15
N ILE A 357 -0.18 11.87 13.21
CA ILE A 357 -1.30 11.24 12.51
C ILE A 357 -2.11 10.42 13.52
N PHE A 358 -3.42 10.49 13.39
CA PHE A 358 -4.35 9.63 14.11
C PHE A 358 -5.19 8.87 13.11
N ARG A 359 -5.05 7.55 13.09
CA ARG A 359 -5.77 6.64 12.18
C ARG A 359 -6.80 5.82 12.93
N LEU A 360 -7.99 5.76 12.36
CA LEU A 360 -9.04 4.82 12.69
C LEU A 360 -9.21 3.87 11.50
N CYS A 361 -9.23 2.57 11.76
CA CYS A 361 -9.45 1.56 10.72
C CYS A 361 -10.58 0.61 11.12
N VAL A 362 -11.45 0.32 10.15
CA VAL A 362 -12.51 -0.69 10.23
C VAL A 362 -12.36 -1.62 9.04
N GLU A 363 -12.31 -2.94 9.29
CA GLU A 363 -12.14 -3.97 8.26
C GLU A 363 -13.07 -5.16 8.55
N ILE A 364 -13.79 -5.65 7.52
CA ILE A 364 -14.75 -6.76 7.61
C ILE A 364 -14.68 -7.65 6.38
#